data_84391d8d1089cae519fb89143d7809ea
#
_entry.id   84391d8d1089cae519fb89143d7809ea
#
_cell.length_a   1.000
_cell.length_b   1.000
_cell.length_c   1.000
_cell.angle_alpha   90.00
_cell.angle_beta   90.00
_cell.angle_gamma   90.00
#
_symmetry.space_group_name_H-M   'P 1'
#
loop_
_entity.id
_entity.type
_entity.pdbx_description
1 polymer ?
#
loop_
_entity_poly.entity_id
_entity_poly.type
_entity_poly.pdbx_seq_one_letter_code
_entity_poly.pdbx_strand_id
1 'polypeptide(L)'
;FSVLEVKASDENSQTIDVTLSDNVDASQDLQGLITVDGVNRLNFNVQGNIIRIYSNERDKMQGVVQVNIYKGIKNSFGEKLKSDATYNVSFASAKPAVAFIGEGTFTPAEGNVLIPFSAVALKAVQLRVVKVFNQNMNFYLQDGNYNYSSDYQLRRVGRIILDKKIPLEKEGHQINANKWQDYTINLADHIQLEKGVIYRVQLKFQKSYT
;
A
#
# COMPACT_ATOMS: atom_id res chain seq x y z
N PHE A 1 37.60 -0.91 10.98
CA PHE A 1 36.15 -0.80 11.12
C PHE A 1 35.53 -0.49 9.76
N SER A 2 34.60 -1.31 9.30
CA SER A 2 34.04 -1.24 7.95
C SER A 2 32.59 -1.78 7.92
N VAL A 3 31.84 -1.41 6.89
CA VAL A 3 30.52 -2.00 6.59
C VAL A 3 30.74 -3.36 5.94
N LEU A 4 30.07 -4.39 6.46
CA LEU A 4 30.12 -5.74 5.92
C LEU A 4 28.94 -6.01 4.97
N GLU A 5 27.73 -5.56 5.34
CA GLU A 5 26.53 -5.84 4.60
C GLU A 5 25.44 -4.78 4.86
N VAL A 6 24.62 -4.52 3.86
CA VAL A 6 23.40 -3.71 3.98
C VAL A 6 22.24 -4.47 3.33
N LYS A 7 21.21 -4.78 4.12
CA LYS A 7 20.04 -5.57 3.69
C LYS A 7 18.73 -4.89 4.02
N ALA A 8 17.76 -5.01 3.11
CA ALA A 8 16.36 -4.74 3.41
C ALA A 8 15.71 -5.93 4.12
N SER A 9 14.82 -5.64 5.06
CA SER A 9 13.94 -6.61 5.70
C SER A 9 12.50 -6.14 5.62
N ASP A 10 11.59 -7.05 5.21
CA ASP A 10 10.17 -6.79 5.03
C ASP A 10 9.28 -7.62 5.96
N GLU A 11 9.87 -8.36 6.93
CA GLU A 11 9.12 -9.40 7.68
C GLU A 11 7.98 -8.84 8.53
N ASN A 12 8.19 -7.75 9.27
CA ASN A 12 7.14 -7.14 10.11
C ASN A 12 7.04 -5.61 9.92
N SER A 13 8.10 -5.00 9.46
CA SER A 13 8.20 -3.58 9.11
C SER A 13 9.34 -3.42 8.12
N GLN A 14 9.22 -2.41 7.24
CA GLN A 14 10.30 -2.12 6.30
C GLN A 14 11.47 -1.50 7.05
N THR A 15 12.57 -2.25 7.12
CA THR A 15 13.80 -1.82 7.78
C THR A 15 15.00 -2.06 6.88
N ILE A 16 16.07 -1.32 7.12
CA ILE A 16 17.39 -1.57 6.54
C ILE A 16 18.33 -1.93 7.67
N ASP A 17 18.93 -3.09 7.60
CA ASP A 17 19.93 -3.53 8.55
C ASP A 17 21.33 -3.31 7.95
N VAL A 18 22.15 -2.51 8.62
CA VAL A 18 23.54 -2.26 8.30
C VAL A 18 24.39 -3.05 9.28
N THR A 19 25.10 -4.06 8.77
CA THR A 19 26.02 -4.89 9.58
C THR A 19 27.44 -4.37 9.42
N LEU A 20 28.10 -4.10 10.55
CA LEU A 20 29.48 -3.60 10.59
C LEU A 20 30.43 -4.67 11.14
N SER A 21 31.74 -4.46 10.94
CA SER A 21 32.78 -5.39 11.41
C SER A 21 32.92 -5.44 12.93
N ASP A 22 32.52 -4.38 13.64
CA ASP A 22 32.66 -4.23 15.09
C ASP A 22 31.41 -3.62 15.69
N ASN A 23 31.24 -3.76 17.02
CA ASN A 23 30.14 -3.16 17.74
C ASN A 23 30.17 -1.64 17.58
N VAL A 24 29.01 -1.06 17.32
CA VAL A 24 28.80 0.38 17.14
C VAL A 24 28.66 1.05 18.50
N ASP A 25 29.18 2.26 18.62
CA ASP A 25 28.89 3.12 19.76
C ASP A 25 27.43 3.54 19.74
N ALA A 26 26.61 2.92 20.62
CA ALA A 26 25.16 3.15 20.67
C ALA A 26 24.79 4.55 21.22
N SER A 27 25.77 5.28 21.78
CA SER A 27 25.53 6.62 22.33
C SER A 27 25.67 7.75 21.31
N GLN A 28 26.19 7.44 20.10
CA GLN A 28 26.40 8.45 19.06
C GLN A 28 25.08 8.79 18.35
N ASP A 29 24.94 10.06 17.93
CA ASP A 29 23.88 10.47 17.03
C ASP A 29 24.23 10.02 15.61
N LEU A 30 23.33 9.22 15.01
CA LEU A 30 23.47 8.71 13.65
C LEU A 30 22.77 9.58 12.59
N GLN A 31 22.04 10.63 13.02
CA GLN A 31 21.39 11.57 12.10
C GLN A 31 22.45 12.26 11.22
N GLY A 32 22.23 12.20 9.91
CA GLY A 32 23.19 12.76 8.93
C GLY A 32 24.43 11.89 8.68
N LEU A 33 24.73 10.90 9.53
CA LEU A 33 25.81 9.91 9.28
C LEU A 33 25.32 8.73 8.44
N ILE A 34 24.01 8.50 8.41
CA ILE A 34 23.37 7.59 7.47
C ILE A 34 22.18 8.32 6.86
N THR A 35 22.08 8.28 5.55
CA THR A 35 20.97 8.85 4.79
C THR A 35 20.38 7.81 3.84
N VAL A 36 19.08 7.92 3.61
CA VAL A 36 18.35 7.10 2.62
C VAL A 36 17.67 8.06 1.66
N ASP A 37 17.91 7.89 0.36
CA ASP A 37 17.38 8.79 -0.65
C ASP A 37 15.85 8.82 -0.62
N GLY A 38 15.30 10.03 -0.65
CA GLY A 38 13.86 10.26 -0.60
C GLY A 38 13.23 10.15 0.79
N VAL A 39 14.01 9.89 1.86
CA VAL A 39 13.50 9.80 3.25
C VAL A 39 14.10 10.91 4.10
N ASN A 40 13.26 11.79 4.63
CA ASN A 40 13.72 12.96 5.40
C ASN A 40 13.95 12.67 6.89
N ARG A 41 13.29 11.66 7.44
CA ARG A 41 13.40 11.31 8.86
C ARG A 41 13.64 9.82 9.01
N LEU A 42 14.79 9.48 9.56
CA LEU A 42 15.19 8.12 9.87
C LEU A 42 15.21 7.92 11.39
N ASN A 43 14.84 6.74 11.81
CA ASN A 43 15.03 6.27 13.18
C ASN A 43 16.07 5.16 13.16
N PHE A 44 16.89 5.12 14.19
CA PHE A 44 17.99 4.17 14.31
C PHE A 44 17.84 3.36 15.60
N ASN A 45 18.11 2.07 15.48
CA ASN A 45 18.28 1.18 16.63
C ASN A 45 19.61 0.44 16.46
N VAL A 46 20.49 0.58 17.45
CA VAL A 46 21.81 -0.04 17.44
C VAL A 46 21.77 -1.27 18.33
N GLN A 47 22.12 -2.44 17.77
CA GLN A 47 22.22 -3.71 18.48
C GLN A 47 23.56 -4.37 18.17
N GLY A 48 24.54 -4.18 19.03
CA GLY A 48 25.89 -4.68 18.82
C GLY A 48 26.54 -4.08 17.57
N ASN A 49 26.81 -4.89 16.55
CA ASN A 49 27.37 -4.48 15.28
C ASN A 49 26.34 -4.22 14.17
N ILE A 50 25.04 -4.19 14.51
CA ILE A 50 23.96 -3.95 13.56
C ILE A 50 23.28 -2.61 13.87
N ILE A 51 23.17 -1.76 12.86
CA ILE A 51 22.35 -0.56 12.88
C ILE A 51 21.08 -0.87 12.08
N ARG A 52 19.94 -0.90 12.74
CA ARG A 52 18.64 -1.02 12.10
C ARG A 52 18.05 0.36 11.85
N ILE A 53 17.71 0.61 10.60
CA ILE A 53 17.16 1.88 10.10
C ILE A 53 15.69 1.67 9.75
N TYR A 54 14.83 2.57 10.17
CA TYR A 54 13.43 2.60 9.80
C TYR A 54 12.92 4.02 9.65
N SER A 55 11.91 4.18 8.80
CA SER A 55 11.23 5.46 8.59
C SER A 55 9.86 5.43 9.26
N ASN A 56 9.44 6.55 9.82
CA ASN A 56 8.05 6.73 10.24
C ASN A 56 7.09 6.86 9.04
N GLU A 57 7.61 7.14 7.87
CA GLU A 57 6.87 7.24 6.63
C GLU A 57 6.95 5.90 5.89
N ARG A 58 6.02 4.97 6.20
CA ARG A 58 5.95 3.59 5.65
C ARG A 58 6.09 3.49 4.13
N ASP A 59 5.83 4.57 3.41
CA ASP A 59 5.71 4.55 1.96
C ASP A 59 6.98 4.90 1.21
N LYS A 60 8.03 5.35 1.88
CA LYS A 60 9.24 5.87 1.20
C LYS A 60 10.38 4.88 1.03
N MET A 61 10.41 3.79 1.80
CA MET A 61 11.42 2.75 1.67
C MET A 61 10.92 1.57 0.83
N GLN A 62 10.40 1.81 -0.37
CA GLN A 62 9.90 0.78 -1.28
C GLN A 62 10.66 0.81 -2.61
N GLY A 63 10.76 -0.35 -3.25
CA GLY A 63 11.55 -0.49 -4.47
C GLY A 63 13.06 -0.44 -4.18
N VAL A 64 13.85 0.13 -5.07
CA VAL A 64 15.28 0.31 -4.86
C VAL A 64 15.54 1.66 -4.21
N VAL A 65 16.16 1.65 -3.04
CA VAL A 65 16.57 2.85 -2.33
C VAL A 65 18.09 2.89 -2.17
N GLN A 66 18.67 4.07 -2.28
CA GLN A 66 20.09 4.28 -2.07
C GLN A 66 20.33 4.65 -0.61
N VAL A 67 21.24 3.94 0.04
CA VAL A 67 21.70 4.17 1.42
C VAL A 67 23.10 4.69 1.40
N ASN A 68 23.34 5.88 1.92
CA ASN A 68 24.65 6.48 2.06
C ASN A 68 25.09 6.41 3.50
N ILE A 69 26.28 5.89 3.75
CA ILE A 69 26.88 5.68 5.08
C ILE A 69 28.20 6.44 5.12
N TYR A 70 28.30 7.40 6.03
CA TYR A 70 29.44 8.30 6.11
C TYR A 70 30.42 7.84 7.17
N LYS A 71 31.74 8.13 6.92
CA LYS A 71 32.89 7.77 7.77
C LYS A 71 32.87 8.34 9.20
N GLY A 72 31.84 9.14 9.56
CA GLY A 72 31.69 9.67 10.92
C GLY A 72 31.25 8.65 11.96
N ILE A 73 30.73 7.48 11.55
CA ILE A 73 30.28 6.42 12.46
C ILE A 73 31.48 5.83 13.20
N LYS A 74 31.30 5.66 14.53
CA LYS A 74 32.33 5.12 15.42
C LYS A 74 31.92 3.75 15.96
N ASN A 75 32.92 2.88 16.14
CA ASN A 75 32.72 1.66 16.90
C ASN A 75 32.83 1.92 18.43
N SER A 76 32.56 0.92 19.23
CA SER A 76 32.65 1.00 20.71
C SER A 76 34.03 1.31 21.25
N PHE A 77 35.09 1.22 20.41
CA PHE A 77 36.46 1.57 20.76
C PHE A 77 36.88 2.98 20.30
N GLY A 78 35.93 3.73 19.67
CA GLY A 78 36.16 5.09 19.17
C GLY A 78 36.81 5.18 17.78
N GLU A 79 37.04 4.05 17.09
CA GLU A 79 37.51 4.05 15.72
C GLU A 79 36.38 4.42 14.76
N LYS A 80 36.71 5.25 13.76
CA LYS A 80 35.79 5.67 12.72
C LYS A 80 35.81 4.71 11.52
N LEU A 81 34.71 4.67 10.78
CA LEU A 81 34.65 4.03 9.46
C LEU A 81 35.79 4.56 8.56
N LYS A 82 36.42 3.67 7.79
CA LYS A 82 37.57 4.00 6.93
C LYS A 82 37.18 4.90 5.76
N SER A 83 35.99 4.72 5.20
CA SER A 83 35.50 5.47 4.03
C SER A 83 34.01 5.58 4.04
N ASP A 84 33.49 6.55 3.30
CA ASP A 84 32.08 6.61 2.96
C ASP A 84 31.71 5.44 2.05
N ALA A 85 30.47 4.94 2.16
CA ALA A 85 29.98 3.84 1.38
C ALA A 85 28.54 4.09 0.95
N THR A 86 28.20 3.64 -0.26
CA THR A 86 26.85 3.75 -0.82
C THR A 86 26.36 2.38 -1.26
N TYR A 87 25.15 2.04 -0.87
CA TYR A 87 24.52 0.75 -1.17
C TYR A 87 23.15 0.96 -1.78
N ASN A 88 22.81 0.17 -2.79
CA ASN A 88 21.46 0.07 -3.30
C ASN A 88 20.78 -1.12 -2.64
N VAL A 89 19.69 -0.87 -1.92
CA VAL A 89 18.92 -1.86 -1.21
C VAL A 89 17.54 -1.97 -1.87
N SER A 90 17.11 -3.19 -2.14
CA SER A 90 15.81 -3.44 -2.79
C SER A 90 14.81 -3.96 -1.79
N PHE A 91 13.66 -3.27 -1.68
CA PHE A 91 12.48 -3.77 -1.01
C PHE A 91 11.57 -4.49 -1.99
N ALA A 92 10.78 -5.44 -1.51
CA ALA A 92 9.78 -6.09 -2.35
C ALA A 92 8.83 -5.05 -2.96
N SER A 93 8.55 -5.16 -4.24
CA SER A 93 7.53 -4.35 -4.89
C SER A 93 6.16 -4.69 -4.32
N ALA A 94 5.32 -3.69 -4.08
CA ALA A 94 3.96 -3.92 -3.61
C ALA A 94 3.22 -4.81 -4.63
N LYS A 95 2.57 -5.86 -4.13
CA LYS A 95 1.71 -6.69 -4.99
C LYS A 95 0.47 -5.87 -5.37
N PRO A 96 0.03 -5.94 -6.65
CA PRO A 96 -1.18 -5.27 -7.08
C PRO A 96 -2.37 -5.63 -6.18
N ALA A 97 -3.03 -4.63 -5.65
CA ALA A 97 -4.18 -4.83 -4.78
C ALA A 97 -5.15 -3.64 -4.83
N VAL A 98 -6.42 -3.91 -4.53
CA VAL A 98 -7.47 -2.92 -4.36
C VAL A 98 -8.30 -3.27 -3.14
N ALA A 99 -8.66 -2.28 -2.33
CA ALA A 99 -9.49 -2.45 -1.14
C ALA A 99 -10.44 -1.27 -0.97
N PHE A 100 -11.66 -1.51 -0.46
CA PHE A 100 -12.54 -0.43 -0.04
C PHE A 100 -11.97 0.23 1.22
N ILE A 101 -12.19 1.55 1.34
CA ILE A 101 -11.86 2.30 2.55
C ILE A 101 -13.13 2.39 3.40
N GLY A 102 -13.00 2.10 4.71
CA GLY A 102 -14.06 2.17 5.70
C GLY A 102 -14.62 0.81 6.07
N GLU A 103 -15.37 0.82 7.16
CA GLU A 103 -16.08 -0.32 7.70
C GLU A 103 -17.57 -0.17 7.37
N GLY A 104 -18.22 -1.30 7.11
CA GLY A 104 -19.66 -1.35 6.85
C GLY A 104 -19.98 -1.92 5.48
N THR A 105 -21.17 -2.49 5.41
CA THR A 105 -21.66 -3.22 4.23
C THR A 105 -22.61 -2.39 3.38
N PHE A 106 -23.21 -1.35 3.96
CA PHE A 106 -24.25 -0.55 3.33
C PHE A 106 -23.95 0.94 3.40
N THR A 107 -24.13 1.62 2.27
CA THR A 107 -24.11 3.07 2.19
C THR A 107 -25.49 3.53 1.72
N PRO A 108 -26.15 4.49 2.38
CA PRO A 108 -27.43 5.03 1.91
C PRO A 108 -27.29 5.64 0.51
N ALA A 109 -28.23 5.30 -0.38
CA ALA A 109 -28.23 5.81 -1.76
C ALA A 109 -29.09 7.08 -1.86
N GLU A 110 -28.72 8.12 -1.13
CA GLU A 110 -29.32 9.45 -1.28
C GLU A 110 -28.27 10.45 -1.77
N GLY A 111 -28.53 11.04 -2.94
CA GLY A 111 -27.62 12.00 -3.58
C GLY A 111 -26.39 11.36 -4.22
N ASN A 112 -25.21 11.94 -3.99
CA ASN A 112 -23.95 11.42 -4.49
C ASN A 112 -23.46 10.24 -3.65
N VAL A 113 -23.47 9.05 -4.24
CA VAL A 113 -22.93 7.85 -3.59
C VAL A 113 -21.46 7.73 -3.90
N LEU A 114 -20.63 8.21 -2.98
CA LEU A 114 -19.17 8.18 -3.08
C LEU A 114 -18.65 6.84 -2.53
N ILE A 115 -17.89 6.13 -3.34
CA ILE A 115 -17.26 4.86 -2.99
C ILE A 115 -15.76 5.09 -2.83
N PRO A 116 -15.25 5.26 -1.60
CA PRO A 116 -13.83 5.41 -1.35
C PRO A 116 -13.14 4.06 -1.39
N PHE A 117 -11.97 4.01 -2.02
CA PHE A 117 -11.14 2.82 -2.09
C PHE A 117 -9.66 3.18 -2.23
N SER A 118 -8.80 2.27 -1.85
CA SER A 118 -7.35 2.38 -2.05
C SER A 118 -6.89 1.34 -3.07
N ALA A 119 -5.89 1.70 -3.86
CA ALA A 119 -5.24 0.78 -4.80
C ALA A 119 -3.72 0.95 -4.76
N VAL A 120 -2.98 -0.11 -5.03
CA VAL A 120 -1.53 -0.14 -5.13
C VAL A 120 -1.11 -0.93 -6.36
N ALA A 121 -0.07 -0.47 -7.04
CA ALA A 121 0.48 -1.09 -8.26
C ALA A 121 -0.56 -1.37 -9.36
N LEU A 122 -1.59 -0.52 -9.49
CA LEU A 122 -2.67 -0.64 -10.47
C LEU A 122 -2.84 0.65 -11.26
N LYS A 123 -2.96 0.53 -12.60
CA LYS A 123 -3.30 1.63 -13.52
C LYS A 123 -4.81 1.79 -13.75
N ALA A 124 -5.56 0.74 -13.41
CA ALA A 124 -7.01 0.74 -13.53
C ALA A 124 -7.64 -0.27 -12.58
N VAL A 125 -8.93 -0.09 -12.32
CA VAL A 125 -9.78 -1.08 -11.63
C VAL A 125 -11.00 -1.39 -12.48
N GLN A 126 -11.57 -2.58 -12.30
CA GLN A 126 -12.84 -2.97 -12.90
C GLN A 126 -13.95 -2.69 -11.88
N LEU A 127 -14.78 -1.70 -12.18
CA LEU A 127 -15.99 -1.42 -11.42
C LEU A 127 -17.12 -2.27 -11.97
N ARG A 128 -17.67 -3.15 -11.13
CA ARG A 128 -18.86 -3.92 -11.44
C ARG A 128 -19.97 -3.58 -10.46
N VAL A 129 -21.16 -3.33 -10.99
CA VAL A 129 -22.35 -3.04 -10.20
C VAL A 129 -23.44 -4.05 -10.54
N VAL A 130 -23.95 -4.71 -9.51
CA VAL A 130 -25.08 -5.64 -9.60
C VAL A 130 -26.29 -5.00 -8.92
N LYS A 131 -27.37 -4.84 -9.65
CA LYS A 131 -28.66 -4.43 -9.12
C LYS A 131 -29.41 -5.66 -8.62
N VAL A 132 -29.76 -5.69 -7.33
CA VAL A 132 -30.59 -6.74 -6.73
C VAL A 132 -32.04 -6.40 -6.97
N PHE A 133 -32.82 -7.34 -7.50
CA PHE A 133 -34.26 -7.12 -7.76
C PHE A 133 -35.04 -7.05 -6.45
N ASN A 134 -36.01 -6.13 -6.36
CA ASN A 134 -36.82 -5.93 -5.16
C ASN A 134 -37.48 -7.23 -4.66
N GLN A 135 -38.00 -8.03 -5.57
CA GLN A 135 -38.60 -9.33 -5.26
C GLN A 135 -37.63 -10.36 -4.70
N ASN A 136 -36.33 -10.19 -4.93
CA ASN A 136 -35.25 -11.07 -4.48
C ASN A 136 -34.48 -10.51 -3.27
N MET A 137 -34.88 -9.34 -2.78
CA MET A 137 -34.20 -8.67 -1.68
C MET A 137 -34.14 -9.52 -0.41
N ASN A 138 -35.27 -10.18 -0.07
CA ASN A 138 -35.33 -11.06 1.10
C ASN A 138 -34.37 -12.23 0.99
N PHE A 139 -34.23 -12.85 -0.20
CA PHE A 139 -33.29 -13.95 -0.43
C PHE A 139 -31.86 -13.45 -0.33
N TYR A 140 -31.55 -12.27 -0.88
CA TYR A 140 -30.22 -11.67 -0.80
C TYR A 140 -29.82 -11.35 0.65
N LEU A 141 -30.75 -10.86 1.47
CA LEU A 141 -30.51 -10.50 2.87
C LEU A 141 -30.47 -11.71 3.81
N GLN A 142 -31.15 -12.81 3.48
CA GLN A 142 -31.17 -14.03 4.30
C GLN A 142 -29.81 -14.78 4.32
N ASP A 143 -29.04 -14.66 3.26
CA ASP A 143 -27.79 -15.43 3.10
C ASP A 143 -26.65 -14.98 4.07
N GLY A 144 -26.83 -13.82 4.75
CA GLY A 144 -25.89 -13.31 5.77
C GLY A 144 -24.46 -13.03 5.27
N ASN A 145 -24.16 -13.45 4.05
CA ASN A 145 -22.83 -13.39 3.41
C ASN A 145 -22.71 -12.23 2.42
N TYR A 146 -23.05 -11.03 2.88
CA TYR A 146 -23.02 -9.84 2.01
C TYR A 146 -21.66 -9.59 1.35
N ASN A 147 -20.58 -10.05 1.94
CA ASN A 147 -19.23 -9.85 1.42
C ASN A 147 -18.75 -11.00 0.51
N TYR A 148 -19.35 -12.20 0.59
CA TYR A 148 -18.82 -13.41 -0.05
C TYR A 148 -19.78 -14.08 -1.04
N SER A 149 -20.86 -13.41 -1.44
CA SER A 149 -21.77 -14.00 -2.42
C SER A 149 -21.01 -14.32 -3.71
N SER A 150 -21.04 -15.58 -4.12
CA SER A 150 -20.44 -16.01 -5.38
C SER A 150 -21.07 -15.29 -6.56
N ASP A 151 -20.34 -15.12 -7.65
CA ASP A 151 -20.89 -14.55 -8.89
C ASP A 151 -22.13 -15.35 -9.38
N TYR A 152 -22.18 -16.64 -9.07
CA TYR A 152 -23.34 -17.48 -9.39
C TYR A 152 -24.59 -17.09 -8.57
N GLN A 153 -24.46 -16.92 -7.27
CA GLN A 153 -25.58 -16.52 -6.41
C GLN A 153 -26.08 -15.11 -6.75
N LEU A 154 -25.15 -14.19 -7.02
CA LEU A 154 -25.50 -12.82 -7.43
C LEU A 154 -26.33 -12.80 -8.73
N ARG A 155 -26.03 -13.66 -9.69
CA ARG A 155 -26.81 -13.77 -10.95
C ARG A 155 -28.22 -14.31 -10.76
N ARG A 156 -28.48 -15.03 -9.67
CA ARG A 156 -29.83 -15.53 -9.33
C ARG A 156 -30.70 -14.44 -8.72
N VAL A 157 -30.14 -13.52 -7.97
CA VAL A 157 -30.89 -12.50 -7.22
C VAL A 157 -30.89 -11.13 -7.90
N GLY A 158 -29.95 -10.87 -8.82
CA GLY A 158 -29.79 -9.59 -9.46
C GLY A 158 -29.19 -9.67 -10.86
N ARG A 159 -28.97 -8.52 -11.46
CA ARG A 159 -28.36 -8.36 -12.79
C ARG A 159 -27.20 -7.40 -12.73
N ILE A 160 -26.12 -7.72 -13.45
CA ILE A 160 -25.02 -6.79 -13.70
C ILE A 160 -25.56 -5.65 -14.57
N ILE A 161 -25.51 -4.44 -14.06
CA ILE A 161 -25.96 -3.23 -14.76
C ILE A 161 -24.79 -2.37 -15.21
N LEU A 162 -23.60 -2.58 -14.61
CA LEU A 162 -22.36 -1.93 -15.01
C LEU A 162 -21.21 -2.93 -14.85
N ASP A 163 -20.33 -2.96 -15.85
CA ASP A 163 -19.04 -3.65 -15.80
C ASP A 163 -18.04 -2.84 -16.64
N LYS A 164 -17.30 -1.95 -15.99
CA LYS A 164 -16.50 -0.92 -16.68
C LYS A 164 -15.10 -0.82 -16.08
N LYS A 165 -14.11 -0.67 -16.95
CA LYS A 165 -12.74 -0.30 -16.57
C LYS A 165 -12.71 1.18 -16.18
N ILE A 166 -12.20 1.47 -15.00
CA ILE A 166 -11.96 2.82 -14.48
C ILE A 166 -10.45 3.04 -14.43
N PRO A 167 -9.90 3.96 -15.24
CA PRO A 167 -8.49 4.32 -15.17
C PRO A 167 -8.22 5.08 -13.85
N LEU A 168 -7.09 4.79 -13.23
CA LEU A 168 -6.62 5.46 -12.02
C LEU A 168 -5.63 6.58 -12.34
N GLU A 169 -5.01 6.53 -13.52
CA GLU A 169 -4.19 7.62 -14.04
C GLU A 169 -5.09 8.82 -14.36
N LYS A 170 -4.79 9.95 -13.76
CA LYS A 170 -5.33 11.27 -14.13
C LYS A 170 -4.17 12.12 -14.64
N GLU A 171 -4.45 13.05 -15.56
CA GLU A 171 -3.44 14.02 -16.03
C GLU A 171 -2.76 14.70 -14.82
N GLY A 172 -1.44 14.58 -14.74
CA GLY A 172 -0.63 15.14 -13.65
C GLY A 172 -0.47 14.27 -12.39
N HIS A 173 -1.13 13.10 -12.31
CA HIS A 173 -0.95 12.14 -11.22
C HIS A 173 -0.19 10.92 -11.72
N GLN A 174 1.10 10.83 -11.39
CA GLN A 174 1.86 9.60 -11.62
C GLN A 174 1.45 8.55 -10.58
N ILE A 175 1.10 7.36 -11.07
CA ILE A 175 0.85 6.21 -10.21
C ILE A 175 2.18 5.78 -9.60
N ASN A 176 2.29 5.85 -8.29
CA ASN A 176 3.39 5.24 -7.59
C ASN A 176 3.09 3.74 -7.41
N ALA A 177 3.79 2.89 -8.18
CA ALA A 177 3.57 1.44 -8.18
C ALA A 177 3.81 0.79 -6.79
N ASN A 178 4.44 1.49 -5.87
CA ASN A 178 4.82 0.94 -4.57
C ASN A 178 4.05 1.57 -3.39
N LYS A 179 3.08 2.45 -3.68
CA LYS A 179 2.33 3.18 -2.64
C LYS A 179 0.83 2.96 -2.79
N TRP A 180 0.14 2.66 -1.69
CA TRP A 180 -1.30 2.73 -1.61
C TRP A 180 -1.76 4.17 -1.85
N GLN A 181 -2.65 4.34 -2.80
CA GLN A 181 -3.24 5.64 -3.16
C GLN A 181 -4.76 5.55 -3.03
N ASP A 182 -5.34 6.61 -2.48
CA ASP A 182 -6.77 6.68 -2.23
C ASP A 182 -7.50 7.31 -3.41
N TYR A 183 -8.62 6.70 -3.76
CA TYR A 183 -9.48 7.09 -4.87
C TYR A 183 -10.93 7.13 -4.41
N THR A 184 -11.74 7.85 -5.16
CA THR A 184 -13.20 7.89 -4.93
C THR A 184 -13.91 7.76 -6.27
N ILE A 185 -14.89 6.87 -6.33
CA ILE A 185 -15.82 6.74 -7.45
C ILE A 185 -17.16 7.28 -7.00
N ASN A 186 -17.73 8.25 -7.74
CA ASN A 186 -19.12 8.63 -7.58
C ASN A 186 -19.99 7.69 -8.41
N LEU A 187 -20.78 6.85 -7.77
CA LEU A 187 -21.58 5.86 -8.45
C LEU A 187 -22.65 6.49 -9.36
N ALA A 188 -23.15 7.66 -9.00
CA ALA A 188 -24.14 8.41 -9.79
C ALA A 188 -23.61 8.84 -11.18
N ASP A 189 -22.28 8.96 -11.36
CA ASP A 189 -21.69 9.31 -12.66
C ASP A 189 -21.73 8.12 -13.65
N HIS A 190 -22.05 6.92 -13.15
CA HIS A 190 -21.97 5.69 -13.92
C HIS A 190 -23.31 4.99 -14.10
N ILE A 191 -24.23 5.14 -13.15
CA ILE A 191 -25.56 4.51 -13.18
C ILE A 191 -26.61 5.47 -12.65
N GLN A 192 -27.86 5.28 -13.09
CA GLN A 192 -28.99 5.94 -12.49
C GLN A 192 -29.42 5.17 -11.23
N LEU A 193 -29.36 5.84 -10.08
CA LEU A 193 -29.74 5.25 -8.81
C LEU A 193 -31.27 5.31 -8.62
N GLU A 194 -31.82 4.19 -8.17
CA GLU A 194 -33.26 4.05 -7.86
C GLU A 194 -33.45 3.88 -6.36
N LYS A 195 -34.49 4.52 -5.80
CA LYS A 195 -34.83 4.37 -4.37
C LYS A 195 -35.33 2.96 -4.06
N GLY A 196 -34.99 2.44 -2.89
CA GLY A 196 -35.45 1.13 -2.42
C GLY A 196 -34.79 -0.06 -3.15
N VAL A 197 -33.68 0.16 -3.83
CA VAL A 197 -32.91 -0.88 -4.53
C VAL A 197 -31.56 -1.07 -3.88
N ILE A 198 -31.12 -2.31 -3.79
CA ILE A 198 -29.76 -2.63 -3.34
C ILE A 198 -28.85 -2.75 -4.56
N TYR A 199 -27.76 -2.00 -4.52
CA TYR A 199 -26.67 -2.09 -5.47
C TYR A 199 -25.45 -2.72 -4.80
N ARG A 200 -24.97 -3.84 -5.36
CA ARG A 200 -23.70 -4.42 -4.93
C ARG A 200 -22.59 -3.92 -5.81
N VAL A 201 -21.66 -3.21 -5.20
CA VAL A 201 -20.45 -2.71 -5.86
C VAL A 201 -19.32 -3.70 -5.65
N GLN A 202 -18.62 -4.03 -6.70
CA GLN A 202 -17.43 -4.87 -6.68
C GLN A 202 -16.29 -4.12 -7.39
N LEU A 203 -15.11 -4.14 -6.76
CA LEU A 203 -13.86 -3.70 -7.38
C LEU A 203 -13.00 -4.93 -7.62
N LYS A 204 -12.53 -5.09 -8.85
CA LYS A 204 -11.65 -6.18 -9.29
C LYS A 204 -10.51 -5.59 -10.10
N PHE A 205 -9.47 -6.35 -10.32
CA PHE A 205 -8.42 -6.00 -11.26
C PHE A 205 -7.97 -7.23 -12.06
N GLN A 206 -7.33 -6.99 -13.18
CA GLN A 206 -6.76 -8.01 -14.05
C GLN A 206 -5.26 -7.75 -14.19
N LYS A 207 -4.51 -8.77 -14.58
CA LYS A 207 -3.06 -8.65 -14.81
C LYS A 207 -2.68 -7.53 -15.79
N SER A 208 -3.56 -7.22 -16.74
CA SER A 208 -3.37 -6.12 -17.70
C SER A 208 -3.56 -4.72 -17.11
N TYR A 209 -3.94 -4.60 -15.85
CA TYR A 209 -4.13 -3.32 -15.15
C TYR A 209 -2.93 -2.93 -14.27
N THR A 210 -1.88 -3.75 -14.24
CA THR A 210 -0.63 -3.52 -13.49
C THR A 210 0.41 -2.79 -14.31
#